data_3e0725d4da381eee3a4b33a873e5d4aa
#
_entry.id   3e0725d4da381eee3a4b33a873e5d4aa
#
_cell.length_a   1.000
_cell.length_b   1.000
_cell.length_c   1.000
_cell.angle_alpha   90.00
_cell.angle_beta   90.00
_cell.angle_gamma   90.00
#
_symmetry.space_group_name_H-M   'P 1'
#
loop_
_entity.id
_entity.type
_entity.pdbx_description
1 polymer ?
#
loop_
_entity_poly.entity_id
_entity_poly.type
_entity_poly.pdbx_seq_one_letter_code
_entity_poly.pdbx_strand_id
1 'polypeptide(L)'
;MPQSADTGIKRVLLSWSSGKDSAWALYQLQQDSMVEVVGLLTTFNSEFNRSAIHGVRQQLLCLQAKAAGLPLIEVPLPWPCSNEQYEAVMDKALDDACSLLKPHAIAFGDLYLEDIRAYRERQMAGVGLDLVFPLWQIPTKKLAQEMISGGLKAKITCLDPRVMPERLAGSEFSHKLLKDLPVSVDPCGENGEFHTFAWDGPMFKHKIPVVAGEVVNRDGFVYADLLLEDSP
;
A
#
# COMPACT_ATOMS: atom_id res chain seq x y z
N MET A 1 18.26 -35.29 -8.68
CA MET A 1 17.90 -33.92 -8.29
C MET A 1 17.28 -34.01 -6.93
N PRO A 2 17.81 -33.41 -5.86
CA PRO A 2 17.14 -33.43 -4.56
C PRO A 2 15.85 -32.62 -4.69
N GLN A 3 14.72 -33.22 -4.38
CA GLN A 3 13.45 -32.55 -4.16
C GLN A 3 13.68 -31.51 -3.05
N SER A 4 13.43 -30.22 -3.35
CA SER A 4 13.37 -29.20 -2.30
C SER A 4 12.31 -29.65 -1.30
N ALA A 5 12.70 -29.86 -0.05
CA ALA A 5 11.76 -30.11 1.02
C ALA A 5 10.74 -28.96 1.03
N ASP A 6 9.48 -29.30 0.83
CA ASP A 6 8.38 -28.36 1.03
C ASP A 6 8.43 -27.97 2.52
N THR A 7 8.93 -26.78 2.78
CA THR A 7 9.10 -26.26 4.14
C THR A 7 7.77 -25.93 4.81
N GLY A 8 6.65 -26.08 4.11
CA GLY A 8 5.32 -25.68 4.57
C GLY A 8 5.15 -24.16 4.71
N ILE A 9 6.19 -23.37 4.40
CA ILE A 9 6.15 -21.90 4.48
C ILE A 9 5.41 -21.35 3.26
N LYS A 10 4.37 -20.56 3.48
CA LYS A 10 3.60 -19.90 2.44
C LYS A 10 4.31 -18.67 1.95
N ARG A 11 4.75 -18.67 0.70
CA ARG A 11 5.42 -17.52 0.05
C ARG A 11 4.37 -16.55 -0.48
N VAL A 12 4.43 -15.30 -0.04
CA VAL A 12 3.38 -14.30 -0.31
C VAL A 12 3.97 -13.10 -1.04
N LEU A 13 3.39 -12.74 -2.19
CA LEU A 13 3.59 -11.45 -2.85
C LEU A 13 2.61 -10.45 -2.24
N LEU A 14 3.05 -9.25 -1.89
CA LEU A 14 2.17 -8.24 -1.30
C LEU A 14 1.88 -7.11 -2.31
N SER A 15 0.61 -6.86 -2.58
CA SER A 15 0.16 -5.66 -3.30
C SER A 15 0.47 -4.42 -2.47
N TRP A 16 1.33 -3.55 -3.01
CA TRP A 16 1.93 -2.44 -2.27
C TRP A 16 1.45 -1.09 -2.76
N SER A 17 0.64 -0.42 -1.95
CA SER A 17 0.12 0.92 -2.23
C SER A 17 0.97 2.05 -1.65
N SER A 18 2.00 1.74 -0.86
CA SER A 18 2.77 2.68 -0.03
C SER A 18 2.05 3.22 1.21
N GLY A 19 0.77 2.98 1.32
CA GLY A 19 -0.06 3.47 2.41
C GLY A 19 0.05 2.66 3.70
N LYS A 20 -0.58 3.19 4.75
CA LYS A 20 -0.62 2.57 6.09
C LYS A 20 -1.17 1.14 6.09
N ASP A 21 -2.18 0.86 5.24
CA ASP A 21 -2.85 -0.45 5.23
C ASP A 21 -1.95 -1.53 4.63
N SER A 22 -1.34 -1.27 3.46
CA SER A 22 -0.36 -2.19 2.89
C SER A 22 0.86 -2.37 3.80
N ALA A 23 1.32 -1.30 4.47
CA ALA A 23 2.41 -1.36 5.44
C ALA A 23 2.04 -2.21 6.66
N TRP A 24 0.82 -2.04 7.19
CA TRP A 24 0.36 -2.85 8.33
C TRP A 24 0.07 -4.29 7.95
N ALA A 25 -0.42 -4.53 6.72
CA ALA A 25 -0.56 -5.87 6.17
C ALA A 25 0.80 -6.59 6.10
N LEU A 26 1.86 -5.90 5.68
CA LEU A 26 3.24 -6.42 5.72
C LEU A 26 3.63 -6.83 7.14
N TYR A 27 3.40 -5.95 8.13
CA TYR A 27 3.70 -6.24 9.52
C TYR A 27 2.95 -7.48 10.02
N GLN A 28 1.65 -7.59 9.75
CA GLN A 28 0.86 -8.75 10.16
C GLN A 28 1.38 -10.05 9.53
N LEU A 29 1.70 -10.03 8.24
CA LEU A 29 2.28 -11.19 7.56
C LEU A 29 3.64 -11.59 8.16
N GLN A 30 4.46 -10.63 8.56
CA GLN A 30 5.77 -10.88 9.18
C GLN A 30 5.66 -11.48 10.60
N GLN A 31 4.50 -11.38 11.27
CA GLN A 31 4.28 -12.02 12.58
C GLN A 31 3.93 -13.50 12.46
N ASP A 32 3.57 -14.00 11.29
CA ASP A 32 3.27 -15.41 11.06
C ASP A 32 4.54 -16.15 10.60
N SER A 33 5.05 -17.03 11.46
CA SER A 33 6.24 -17.83 11.18
C SER A 33 6.06 -18.81 10.00
N MET A 34 4.82 -19.07 9.57
CA MET A 34 4.50 -19.91 8.41
C MET A 34 4.38 -19.11 7.11
N VAL A 35 4.65 -17.80 7.16
CA VAL A 35 4.57 -16.88 6.00
C VAL A 35 5.93 -16.26 5.72
N GLU A 36 6.32 -16.25 4.46
CA GLU A 36 7.45 -15.49 3.93
C GLU A 36 6.94 -14.47 2.90
N VAL A 37 7.03 -13.18 3.18
CA VAL A 37 6.77 -12.16 2.16
C VAL A 37 7.96 -12.10 1.23
N VAL A 38 7.75 -12.43 -0.05
CA VAL A 38 8.83 -12.61 -1.03
C VAL A 38 9.05 -11.38 -1.91
N GLY A 39 8.13 -10.42 -1.91
CA GLY A 39 8.25 -9.19 -2.68
C GLY A 39 7.03 -8.29 -2.55
N LEU A 40 7.18 -7.08 -3.05
CA LEU A 40 6.15 -6.05 -3.13
C LEU A 40 5.81 -5.80 -4.59
N LEU A 41 4.54 -5.71 -4.94
CA LEU A 41 4.03 -5.40 -6.28
C LEU A 41 3.33 -4.04 -6.24
N THR A 42 3.80 -3.06 -6.99
CA THR A 42 3.22 -1.71 -7.00
C THR A 42 2.99 -1.20 -8.41
N THR A 43 1.90 -0.47 -8.60
CA THR A 43 1.61 0.24 -9.85
C THR A 43 1.97 1.71 -9.73
N PHE A 44 2.50 2.29 -10.77
CA PHE A 44 2.74 3.73 -10.84
C PHE A 44 2.46 4.27 -12.25
N ASN A 45 2.12 5.54 -12.31
CA ASN A 45 1.94 6.26 -13.57
C ASN A 45 3.32 6.58 -14.16
N SER A 46 3.62 6.05 -15.35
CA SER A 46 4.92 6.20 -16.00
C SER A 46 5.19 7.61 -16.52
N GLU A 47 4.14 8.42 -16.79
CA GLU A 47 4.29 9.81 -17.25
C GLU A 47 4.65 10.75 -16.10
N PHE A 48 4.02 10.55 -14.93
CA PHE A 48 4.23 11.42 -13.78
C PHE A 48 5.22 10.88 -12.75
N ASN A 49 5.68 9.62 -12.90
CA ASN A 49 6.54 8.92 -11.94
C ASN A 49 5.99 8.96 -10.51
N ARG A 50 4.67 8.73 -10.38
CA ARG A 50 3.96 8.71 -9.10
C ARG A 50 3.01 7.52 -9.01
N SER A 51 2.77 7.03 -7.81
CA SER A 51 1.69 6.05 -7.57
C SER A 51 0.34 6.64 -7.99
N ALA A 52 -0.52 5.81 -8.57
CA ALA A 52 -1.70 6.28 -9.29
C ALA A 52 -2.67 7.11 -8.42
N ILE A 53 -3.03 6.62 -7.24
CA ILE A 53 -4.04 7.24 -6.36
C ILE A 53 -3.38 8.06 -5.25
N HIS A 54 -2.30 7.54 -4.66
CA HIS A 54 -1.63 8.17 -3.51
C HIS A 54 -0.77 9.38 -3.89
N GLY A 55 -0.47 9.58 -5.17
CA GLY A 55 0.36 10.68 -5.65
C GLY A 55 1.83 10.63 -5.19
N VAL A 56 2.25 9.53 -4.58
CA VAL A 56 3.59 9.34 -4.01
C VAL A 56 4.63 9.19 -5.11
N ARG A 57 5.76 9.84 -4.95
CA ARG A 57 6.90 9.77 -5.89
C ARG A 57 7.47 8.34 -5.95
N GLN A 58 7.76 7.85 -7.16
CA GLN A 58 8.35 6.52 -7.37
C GLN A 58 9.61 6.28 -6.52
N GLN A 59 10.47 7.30 -6.38
CA GLN A 59 11.66 7.21 -5.53
C GLN A 59 11.33 6.79 -4.08
N LEU A 60 10.23 7.30 -3.52
CA LEU A 60 9.81 6.95 -2.16
C LEU A 60 9.31 5.50 -2.07
N LEU A 61 8.66 4.97 -3.12
CA LEU A 61 8.27 3.56 -3.20
C LEU A 61 9.51 2.65 -3.15
N CYS A 62 10.54 2.98 -3.93
CA CYS A 62 11.81 2.24 -3.92
C CYS A 62 12.49 2.27 -2.54
N LEU A 63 12.42 3.40 -1.85
CA LEU A 63 13.00 3.53 -0.50
C LEU A 63 12.21 2.73 0.54
N GLN A 64 10.87 2.67 0.44
CA GLN A 64 10.07 1.79 1.28
C GLN A 64 10.45 0.32 1.10
N ALA A 65 10.56 -0.15 -0.15
CA ALA A 65 10.96 -1.52 -0.43
C ALA A 65 12.35 -1.85 0.15
N LYS A 66 13.31 -0.93 0.03
CA LYS A 66 14.63 -1.06 0.66
C LYS A 66 14.54 -1.09 2.18
N ALA A 67 13.71 -0.22 2.78
CA ALA A 67 13.49 -0.20 4.22
C ALA A 67 12.83 -1.49 4.71
N ALA A 68 11.89 -2.06 3.95
CA ALA A 68 11.30 -3.37 4.22
C ALA A 68 12.28 -4.54 4.00
N GLY A 69 13.33 -4.32 3.19
CA GLY A 69 14.30 -5.34 2.78
C GLY A 69 13.71 -6.35 1.80
N LEU A 70 12.77 -5.92 0.96
CA LEU A 70 12.05 -6.74 0.01
C LEU A 70 12.27 -6.24 -1.42
N PRO A 71 12.31 -7.13 -2.44
CA PRO A 71 12.30 -6.72 -3.83
C PRO A 71 11.00 -6.00 -4.18
N LEU A 72 11.09 -4.97 -5.01
CA LEU A 72 9.96 -4.23 -5.55
C LEU A 72 9.75 -4.59 -7.02
N ILE A 73 8.55 -5.05 -7.35
CA ILE A 73 8.11 -5.22 -8.74
C ILE A 73 7.31 -3.99 -9.09
N GLU A 74 7.87 -3.18 -9.98
CA GLU A 74 7.28 -1.94 -10.43
C GLU A 74 6.49 -2.17 -11.73
N VAL A 75 5.22 -1.81 -11.72
CA VAL A 75 4.31 -1.96 -12.84
C VAL A 75 3.98 -0.58 -13.41
N PRO A 76 4.66 -0.17 -14.50
CA PRO A 76 4.40 1.13 -15.12
C PRO A 76 3.09 1.10 -15.89
N LEU A 77 2.16 1.98 -15.52
CA LEU A 77 0.89 2.17 -16.21
C LEU A 77 0.99 3.37 -17.16
N PRO A 78 0.50 3.28 -18.41
CA PRO A 78 0.40 4.42 -19.31
C PRO A 78 -0.63 5.45 -18.78
N TRP A 79 -0.59 6.66 -19.31
CA TRP A 79 -1.60 7.66 -19.02
C TRP A 79 -2.15 8.29 -20.32
N PRO A 80 -3.47 8.28 -20.56
CA PRO A 80 -4.48 7.53 -19.79
C PRO A 80 -4.32 6.02 -19.93
N CYS A 81 -4.87 5.26 -18.99
CA CYS A 81 -4.84 3.79 -18.97
C CYS A 81 -6.27 3.25 -19.08
N SER A 82 -6.56 2.50 -20.13
CA SER A 82 -7.84 1.78 -20.23
C SER A 82 -7.84 0.54 -19.33
N ASN A 83 -9.02 -0.03 -19.05
CA ASN A 83 -9.13 -1.26 -18.26
C ASN A 83 -8.38 -2.41 -18.95
N GLU A 84 -8.48 -2.56 -20.25
CA GLU A 84 -7.80 -3.61 -21.03
C GLU A 84 -6.27 -3.44 -20.96
N GLN A 85 -5.77 -2.21 -21.02
CA GLN A 85 -4.35 -1.92 -20.88
C GLN A 85 -3.87 -2.23 -19.45
N TYR A 86 -4.67 -1.88 -18.44
CA TYR A 86 -4.37 -2.19 -17.05
C TYR A 86 -4.28 -3.69 -16.82
N GLU A 87 -5.29 -4.45 -17.29
CA GLU A 87 -5.33 -5.91 -17.16
C GLU A 87 -4.11 -6.55 -17.85
N ALA A 88 -3.82 -6.19 -19.11
CA ALA A 88 -2.70 -6.76 -19.85
C ALA A 88 -1.33 -6.47 -19.18
N VAL A 89 -1.14 -5.27 -18.62
CA VAL A 89 0.10 -4.92 -17.93
C VAL A 89 0.21 -5.66 -16.58
N MET A 90 -0.91 -5.81 -15.87
CA MET A 90 -0.95 -6.55 -14.61
C MET A 90 -0.73 -8.04 -14.80
N ASP A 91 -1.34 -8.66 -15.80
CA ASP A 91 -1.15 -10.08 -16.13
C ASP A 91 0.33 -10.37 -16.38
N LYS A 92 0.98 -9.56 -17.23
CA LYS A 92 2.41 -9.69 -17.51
C LYS A 92 3.25 -9.53 -16.23
N ALA A 93 2.95 -8.54 -15.40
CA ALA A 93 3.70 -8.30 -14.17
C ALA A 93 3.54 -9.45 -13.16
N LEU A 94 2.36 -10.06 -13.10
CA LEU A 94 2.10 -11.24 -12.27
C LEU A 94 2.85 -12.46 -12.79
N ASP A 95 2.87 -12.70 -14.10
CA ASP A 95 3.63 -13.79 -14.71
C ASP A 95 5.14 -13.64 -14.42
N ASP A 96 5.68 -12.43 -14.60
CA ASP A 96 7.08 -12.12 -14.30
C ASP A 96 7.38 -12.33 -12.79
N ALA A 97 6.46 -11.88 -11.90
CA ALA A 97 6.58 -12.07 -10.46
C ALA A 97 6.53 -13.55 -10.06
N CYS A 98 5.60 -14.31 -10.63
CA CYS A 98 5.47 -15.75 -10.40
C CYS A 98 6.72 -16.51 -10.85
N SER A 99 7.29 -16.14 -11.99
CA SER A 99 8.51 -16.75 -12.51
C SER A 99 9.73 -16.44 -11.63
N LEU A 100 9.87 -15.19 -11.16
CA LEU A 100 11.02 -14.72 -10.40
C LEU A 100 10.96 -15.11 -8.93
N LEU A 101 9.82 -14.86 -8.28
CA LEU A 101 9.67 -14.96 -6.83
C LEU A 101 8.95 -16.24 -6.39
N LYS A 102 8.26 -16.91 -7.28
CA LYS A 102 7.50 -18.16 -7.02
C LYS A 102 6.59 -18.03 -5.78
N PRO A 103 5.71 -17.04 -5.72
CA PRO A 103 4.76 -16.91 -4.63
C PRO A 103 3.71 -18.03 -4.70
N HIS A 104 3.16 -18.41 -3.55
CA HIS A 104 1.99 -19.29 -3.43
C HIS A 104 0.70 -18.48 -3.29
N ALA A 105 0.82 -17.23 -2.85
CA ALA A 105 -0.31 -16.34 -2.62
C ALA A 105 0.04 -14.89 -2.93
N ILE A 106 -0.99 -14.08 -3.15
CA ILE A 106 -0.90 -12.62 -3.18
C ILE A 106 -1.74 -12.04 -2.04
N ALA A 107 -1.20 -11.06 -1.31
CA ALA A 107 -1.89 -10.39 -0.22
C ALA A 107 -2.29 -8.96 -0.59
N PHE A 108 -3.42 -8.52 -0.04
CA PHE A 108 -3.98 -7.18 -0.21
C PHE A 108 -4.27 -6.55 1.15
N GLY A 109 -4.07 -5.24 1.27
CA GLY A 109 -4.37 -4.47 2.48
C GLY A 109 -5.80 -3.96 2.57
N ASP A 110 -6.74 -4.54 1.80
CA ASP A 110 -8.16 -4.16 1.78
C ASP A 110 -8.82 -4.53 3.13
N LEU A 111 -9.75 -3.69 3.64
CA LEU A 111 -10.27 -3.81 4.99
C LEU A 111 -11.66 -4.44 5.09
N TYR A 112 -12.67 -3.92 4.34
CA TYR A 112 -14.05 -4.42 4.44
C TYR A 112 -14.92 -4.20 3.20
N LEU A 113 -14.41 -3.57 2.14
CA LEU A 113 -15.18 -3.32 0.93
C LEU A 113 -15.35 -4.59 0.11
N GLU A 114 -16.51 -5.21 0.18
CA GLU A 114 -16.83 -6.48 -0.47
C GLU A 114 -16.73 -6.43 -2.00
N ASP A 115 -17.09 -5.31 -2.61
CA ASP A 115 -16.98 -5.08 -4.06
C ASP A 115 -15.52 -5.02 -4.52
N ILE A 116 -14.65 -4.40 -3.72
CA ILE A 116 -13.20 -4.37 -3.96
C ILE A 116 -12.61 -5.77 -3.83
N ARG A 117 -12.97 -6.51 -2.78
CA ARG A 117 -12.55 -7.90 -2.62
C ARG A 117 -13.00 -8.77 -3.78
N ALA A 118 -14.27 -8.69 -4.17
CA ALA A 118 -14.80 -9.43 -5.31
C ALA A 118 -14.10 -9.04 -6.63
N TYR A 119 -13.67 -7.78 -6.78
CA TYR A 119 -12.86 -7.37 -7.91
C TYR A 119 -11.47 -8.04 -7.87
N ARG A 120 -10.79 -8.09 -6.70
CA ARG A 120 -9.51 -8.81 -6.56
C ARG A 120 -9.66 -10.29 -6.90
N GLU A 121 -10.71 -10.94 -6.40
CA GLU A 121 -10.99 -12.34 -6.65
C GLU A 121 -11.18 -12.60 -8.15
N ARG A 122 -11.89 -11.74 -8.88
CA ARG A 122 -12.04 -11.85 -10.34
C ARG A 122 -10.72 -11.61 -11.08
N GLN A 123 -9.94 -10.59 -10.69
CA GLN A 123 -8.65 -10.30 -11.32
C GLN A 123 -7.65 -11.45 -11.16
N MET A 124 -7.66 -12.11 -10.02
CA MET A 124 -6.72 -13.20 -9.72
C MET A 124 -7.24 -14.56 -10.18
N ALA A 125 -8.47 -14.64 -10.73
CA ALA A 125 -9.01 -15.89 -11.26
C ALA A 125 -8.13 -16.40 -12.39
N GLY A 126 -7.58 -17.61 -12.22
CA GLY A 126 -6.70 -18.23 -13.22
C GLY A 126 -5.20 -17.95 -13.09
N VAL A 127 -4.79 -17.01 -12.23
CA VAL A 127 -3.35 -16.73 -11.95
C VAL A 127 -2.70 -17.88 -11.15
N GLY A 128 -3.49 -18.68 -10.42
CA GLY A 128 -2.99 -19.80 -9.63
C GLY A 128 -2.40 -19.41 -8.28
N LEU A 129 -2.68 -18.20 -7.80
CA LEU A 129 -2.29 -17.71 -6.48
C LEU A 129 -3.48 -17.72 -5.52
N ASP A 130 -3.26 -18.14 -4.28
CA ASP A 130 -4.22 -17.91 -3.20
C ASP A 130 -4.32 -16.42 -2.88
N LEU A 131 -5.51 -15.95 -2.46
CA LEU A 131 -5.68 -14.58 -2.00
C LEU A 131 -5.65 -14.52 -0.48
N VAL A 132 -4.92 -13.53 0.06
CA VAL A 132 -4.77 -13.30 1.50
C VAL A 132 -5.15 -11.84 1.81
N PHE A 133 -6.00 -11.65 2.81
CA PHE A 133 -6.44 -10.34 3.27
C PHE A 133 -6.15 -10.22 4.78
N PRO A 134 -4.92 -9.83 5.17
CA PRO A 134 -4.47 -9.89 6.57
C PRO A 134 -5.26 -8.97 7.50
N LEU A 135 -5.91 -7.93 6.96
CA LEU A 135 -6.63 -6.91 7.73
C LEU A 135 -8.16 -7.02 7.61
N TRP A 136 -8.64 -8.04 6.89
CA TRP A 136 -10.04 -8.16 6.52
C TRP A 136 -10.97 -8.20 7.73
N GLN A 137 -12.01 -7.35 7.70
CA GLN A 137 -13.06 -7.23 8.73
C GLN A 137 -12.56 -6.87 10.14
N ILE A 138 -11.32 -6.39 10.29
CA ILE A 138 -10.90 -5.77 11.55
C ILE A 138 -11.60 -4.42 11.66
N PRO A 139 -12.35 -4.14 12.77
CA PRO A 139 -13.01 -2.84 12.94
C PRO A 139 -12.03 -1.69 12.77
N THR A 140 -12.29 -0.78 11.82
CA THR A 140 -11.32 0.25 11.39
C THR A 140 -10.86 1.18 12.50
N LYS A 141 -11.77 1.49 13.46
CA LYS A 141 -11.40 2.26 14.66
C LYS A 141 -10.35 1.54 15.52
N LYS A 142 -10.50 0.22 15.68
CA LYS A 142 -9.55 -0.62 16.41
C LYS A 142 -8.24 -0.71 15.64
N LEU A 143 -8.32 -1.00 14.35
CA LEU A 143 -7.17 -1.14 13.45
C LEU A 143 -6.33 0.14 13.42
N ALA A 144 -6.95 1.32 13.26
CA ALA A 144 -6.24 2.60 13.27
C ALA A 144 -5.49 2.84 14.60
N GLN A 145 -6.10 2.48 15.73
CA GLN A 145 -5.44 2.58 17.05
C GLN A 145 -4.29 1.59 17.19
N GLU A 146 -4.44 0.35 16.71
CA GLU A 146 -3.38 -0.66 16.71
C GLU A 146 -2.19 -0.23 15.84
N MET A 147 -2.43 0.29 14.64
CA MET A 147 -1.40 0.83 13.76
C MET A 147 -0.56 1.91 14.47
N ILE A 148 -1.25 2.91 15.05
CA ILE A 148 -0.59 4.04 15.71
C ILE A 148 0.17 3.56 16.97
N SER A 149 -0.47 2.76 17.81
CA SER A 149 0.13 2.25 19.05
C SER A 149 1.26 1.25 18.79
N GLY A 150 1.19 0.52 17.69
CA GLY A 150 2.23 -0.40 17.21
C GLY A 150 3.42 0.28 16.55
N GLY A 151 3.41 1.62 16.48
CA GLY A 151 4.55 2.41 16.02
C GLY A 151 4.54 2.76 14.54
N LEU A 152 3.48 2.43 13.78
CA LEU A 152 3.35 2.89 12.40
C LEU A 152 3.32 4.43 12.35
N LYS A 153 4.12 5.00 11.45
CA LYS A 153 4.14 6.43 11.12
C LYS A 153 3.77 6.61 9.65
N ALA A 154 2.72 7.38 9.41
CA ALA A 154 2.27 7.68 8.06
C ALA A 154 1.79 9.13 7.97
N LYS A 155 1.83 9.70 6.77
CA LYS A 155 1.32 11.05 6.47
C LYS A 155 0.22 10.96 5.44
N ILE A 156 -0.80 11.83 5.56
CA ILE A 156 -1.84 11.98 4.52
C ILE A 156 -1.19 12.60 3.28
N THR A 157 -1.26 11.90 2.15
CA THR A 157 -0.72 12.37 0.86
C THR A 157 -1.81 12.81 -0.11
N CYS A 158 -3.04 12.34 0.10
CA CYS A 158 -4.20 12.71 -0.69
C CYS A 158 -5.44 12.68 0.20
N LEU A 159 -6.35 13.62 0.01
CA LEU A 159 -7.66 13.61 0.66
C LEU A 159 -8.75 14.18 -0.25
N ASP A 160 -9.99 13.73 0.00
CA ASP A 160 -11.18 14.28 -0.63
C ASP A 160 -11.70 15.48 0.16
N PRO A 161 -11.61 16.72 -0.36
CA PRO A 161 -12.04 17.92 0.35
C PRO A 161 -13.56 18.03 0.53
N ARG A 162 -14.34 17.18 -0.14
CA ARG A 162 -15.81 17.13 0.02
C ARG A 162 -16.21 16.52 1.37
N VAL A 163 -15.36 15.68 1.94
CA VAL A 163 -15.63 14.96 3.21
C VAL A 163 -14.59 15.22 4.28
N MET A 164 -13.40 15.73 3.90
CA MET A 164 -12.31 16.03 4.83
C MET A 164 -11.86 17.49 4.74
N PRO A 165 -11.54 18.14 5.87
CA PRO A 165 -10.93 19.46 5.87
C PRO A 165 -9.56 19.47 5.18
N GLU A 166 -9.35 20.36 4.21
CA GLU A 166 -8.10 20.48 3.43
C GLU A 166 -6.85 20.66 4.32
N ARG A 167 -6.99 21.35 5.47
CA ARG A 167 -5.91 21.54 6.44
C ARG A 167 -5.30 20.25 6.99
N LEU A 168 -5.97 19.11 6.80
CA LEU A 168 -5.47 17.79 7.22
C LEU A 168 -4.55 17.14 6.19
N ALA A 169 -4.41 17.73 4.99
CA ALA A 169 -3.41 17.27 4.02
C ALA A 169 -2.00 17.41 4.60
N GLY A 170 -1.18 16.39 4.44
CA GLY A 170 0.17 16.30 5.03
C GLY A 170 0.22 15.99 6.52
N SER A 171 -0.93 15.89 7.20
CA SER A 171 -0.98 15.55 8.63
C SER A 171 -0.48 14.14 8.90
N GLU A 172 0.11 13.96 10.08
CA GLU A 172 0.52 12.67 10.60
C GLU A 172 -0.69 11.79 10.95
N PHE A 173 -0.70 10.53 10.53
CA PHE A 173 -1.65 9.53 10.99
C PHE A 173 -1.39 9.22 12.46
N SER A 174 -2.20 9.81 13.34
CA SER A 174 -1.96 9.86 14.77
C SER A 174 -3.27 9.87 15.56
N HIS A 175 -3.19 9.60 16.87
CA HIS A 175 -4.34 9.74 17.76
C HIS A 175 -4.97 11.14 17.72
N LYS A 176 -4.19 12.19 17.44
CA LYS A 176 -4.72 13.54 17.26
C LYS A 176 -5.54 13.63 15.98
N LEU A 177 -5.00 13.11 14.85
CA LEU A 177 -5.76 13.06 13.59
C LEU A 177 -7.09 12.34 13.79
N LEU A 178 -7.11 11.16 14.43
CA LEU A 178 -8.34 10.39 14.66
C LEU A 178 -9.40 11.15 15.44
N LYS A 179 -9.01 12.09 16.31
CA LYS A 179 -9.94 12.99 17.03
C LYS A 179 -10.43 14.15 16.17
N ASP A 180 -9.62 14.59 15.21
CA ASP A 180 -9.91 15.72 14.34
C ASP A 180 -10.69 15.32 13.09
N LEU A 181 -10.84 14.00 12.81
CA LEU A 181 -11.64 13.48 11.70
C LEU A 181 -13.13 13.79 11.89
N PRO A 182 -13.85 14.18 10.82
CA PRO A 182 -15.31 14.21 10.84
C PRO A 182 -15.89 12.83 11.21
N VAL A 183 -17.00 12.81 11.91
CA VAL A 183 -17.65 11.56 12.38
C VAL A 183 -18.04 10.61 11.24
N SER A 184 -18.29 11.16 10.05
CA SER A 184 -18.66 10.41 8.85
C SER A 184 -17.45 9.77 8.12
N VAL A 185 -16.22 10.12 8.49
CA VAL A 185 -14.99 9.64 7.84
C VAL A 185 -14.54 8.35 8.52
N ASP A 186 -14.24 7.34 7.71
CA ASP A 186 -13.68 6.10 8.23
C ASP A 186 -12.28 6.36 8.84
N PRO A 187 -11.98 5.86 10.04
CA PRO A 187 -10.69 6.08 10.70
C PRO A 187 -9.47 5.59 9.89
N CYS A 188 -9.68 4.65 8.97
CA CYS A 188 -8.65 4.17 8.05
C CYS A 188 -8.75 4.79 6.65
N GLY A 189 -9.81 5.57 6.35
CA GLY A 189 -10.01 6.16 5.02
C GLY A 189 -10.38 5.14 3.94
N GLU A 190 -11.03 4.04 4.32
CA GLU A 190 -11.30 2.91 3.42
C GLU A 190 -12.27 3.27 2.29
N ASN A 191 -13.15 4.25 2.48
CA ASN A 191 -14.07 4.70 1.42
C ASN A 191 -13.42 5.73 0.47
N GLY A 192 -12.10 5.87 0.50
CA GLY A 192 -11.36 6.82 -0.35
C GLY A 192 -11.30 8.24 0.20
N GLU A 193 -11.65 8.46 1.48
CA GLU A 193 -11.64 9.79 2.10
C GLU A 193 -10.23 10.38 2.16
N PHE A 194 -9.22 9.52 2.39
CA PHE A 194 -7.82 9.92 2.36
C PHE A 194 -6.87 8.75 2.07
N HIS A 195 -5.71 9.06 1.54
CA HIS A 195 -4.61 8.13 1.32
C HIS A 195 -3.36 8.59 2.06
N THR A 196 -2.47 7.65 2.36
CA THR A 196 -1.30 7.91 3.19
C THR A 196 -0.03 7.36 2.56
N PHE A 197 1.11 7.84 3.06
CA PHE A 197 2.43 7.25 2.86
C PHE A 197 3.01 6.83 4.21
N ALA A 198 3.35 5.55 4.36
CA ALA A 198 4.01 5.02 5.55
C ALA A 198 5.52 5.27 5.45
N TRP A 199 6.08 6.04 6.41
CA TRP A 199 7.49 6.42 6.38
C TRP A 199 8.32 5.80 7.50
N ASP A 200 7.68 5.19 8.52
CA ASP A 200 8.33 4.46 9.61
C ASP A 200 7.36 3.45 10.21
N GLY A 201 7.89 2.45 10.89
CA GLY A 201 7.10 1.43 11.59
C GLY A 201 7.81 0.10 11.72
N PRO A 202 7.21 -0.85 12.45
CA PRO A 202 7.85 -2.13 12.78
C PRO A 202 8.11 -3.04 11.57
N MET A 203 7.48 -2.76 10.41
CA MET A 203 7.70 -3.47 9.15
C MET A 203 8.98 -3.03 8.42
N PHE A 204 9.59 -1.92 8.81
CA PHE A 204 10.76 -1.35 8.19
C PHE A 204 12.02 -1.51 9.06
N LYS A 205 13.16 -1.76 8.45
CA LYS A 205 14.48 -1.84 9.11
C LYS A 205 15.00 -0.47 9.52
N HIS A 206 14.54 0.59 8.87
CA HIS A 206 14.88 1.98 9.12
C HIS A 206 13.78 2.89 8.57
N LYS A 207 13.65 4.08 9.14
CA LYS A 207 12.72 5.11 8.66
C LYS A 207 13.11 5.63 7.27
N ILE A 208 12.11 6.07 6.52
CA ILE A 208 12.30 6.80 5.26
C ILE A 208 12.30 8.30 5.61
N PRO A 209 13.41 9.02 5.41
CA PRO A 209 13.49 10.44 5.77
C PRO A 209 12.68 11.27 4.78
N VAL A 210 11.49 11.71 5.19
CA VAL A 210 10.58 12.52 4.36
C VAL A 210 10.23 13.84 5.02
N VAL A 211 10.20 14.88 4.21
CA VAL A 211 9.72 16.22 4.57
C VAL A 211 8.48 16.57 3.77
N ALA A 212 7.67 17.48 4.33
CA ALA A 212 6.51 18.00 3.64
C ALA A 212 6.93 18.85 2.43
N GLY A 213 6.34 18.57 1.28
CA GLY A 213 6.41 19.39 0.08
C GLY A 213 5.19 20.30 -0.07
N GLU A 214 4.87 20.66 -1.31
CA GLU A 214 3.73 21.50 -1.62
C GLU A 214 2.39 20.76 -1.40
N VAL A 215 1.36 21.54 -1.06
CA VAL A 215 -0.03 21.10 -1.04
C VAL A 215 -0.71 21.69 -2.27
N VAL A 216 -1.29 20.83 -3.11
CA VAL A 216 -1.92 21.24 -4.38
C VAL A 216 -3.31 20.62 -4.53
N ASN A 217 -4.23 21.37 -5.14
CA ASN A 217 -5.54 20.86 -5.56
C ASN A 217 -5.46 20.38 -7.00
N ARG A 218 -5.86 19.13 -7.25
CA ARG A 218 -5.90 18.54 -8.59
C ARG A 218 -7.07 17.56 -8.69
N ASP A 219 -7.82 17.66 -9.80
CA ASP A 219 -8.91 16.73 -10.13
C ASP A 219 -9.94 16.51 -8.99
N GLY A 220 -10.18 17.56 -8.18
CA GLY A 220 -11.12 17.52 -7.07
C GLY A 220 -10.56 16.92 -5.76
N PHE A 221 -9.28 16.61 -5.71
CA PHE A 221 -8.56 16.11 -4.52
C PHE A 221 -7.46 17.08 -4.08
N VAL A 222 -7.11 17.00 -2.80
CA VAL A 222 -5.99 17.75 -2.22
C VAL A 222 -4.82 16.80 -2.03
N TYR A 223 -3.70 17.09 -2.67
CA TYR A 223 -2.46 16.32 -2.58
C TYR A 223 -1.43 17.07 -1.74
N ALA A 224 -0.84 16.38 -0.77
CA ALA A 224 0.33 16.85 -0.04
C ALA A 224 1.56 16.06 -0.52
N ASP A 225 2.45 16.72 -1.25
CA ASP A 225 3.67 16.09 -1.73
C ASP A 225 4.61 15.75 -0.56
N LEU A 226 5.37 14.69 -0.73
CA LEU A 226 6.45 14.32 0.18
C LEU A 226 7.76 14.30 -0.59
N LEU A 227 8.75 14.95 -0.03
CA LEU A 227 10.09 15.03 -0.57
C LEU A 227 11.04 14.22 0.33
N LEU A 228 12.11 13.74 -0.27
CA LEU A 228 13.20 13.17 0.51
C LEU A 228 13.87 14.31 1.29
N GLU A 229 14.15 14.09 2.56
CA GLU A 229 15.00 14.99 3.33
C GLU A 229 16.40 14.94 2.72
N ASP A 230 16.91 16.09 2.27
CA ASP A 230 18.28 16.18 1.77
C ASP A 230 19.24 15.76 2.89
N SER A 231 20.08 14.78 2.60
CA SER A 231 21.17 14.44 3.53
C SER A 231 22.11 15.65 3.64
N PRO A 232 22.51 16.06 4.85
CA PRO A 232 23.45 17.17 5.04
C PRO A 232 24.80 16.92 4.41
#